data_aa8d1e4f2bcff08e27a3f8fddeb7b724
#
_entry.id   aa8d1e4f2bcff08e27a3f8fddeb7b724
#
_cell.length_a   1.000
_cell.length_b   1.000
_cell.length_c   1.000
_cell.angle_alpha   90.00
_cell.angle_beta   90.00
_cell.angle_gamma   90.00
#
_symmetry.space_group_name_H-M   'P 1'
#
loop_
_entity.id
_entity.type
_entity.pdbx_description
1 polymer ?
#
loop_
_entity_poly.entity_id
_entity_poly.type
_entity_poly.pdbx_seq_one_letter_code
_entity_poly.pdbx_strand_id
1 'polypeptide(L)'
;MLSNIAMTSMAFVPVMTPVRPASFATRTLAPEMNAAFLALDAIEPAVSSYVNIWVPLFESAKASGLAPDFLLHWGHGAAMATVLFAMGGFGAFLGWQIRFGKGEEVYTLTLGETVRELHPKLMGAMLFFFLLGGQGGLVLLATGGQPILQSAHSSTAVIGLSLLLAQAAIGVTMKDSELGRTVHAYLGTGTLLALVVHAYFGLNLGQSF
;
A
#
# COMPACT_ATOMS: atom_id res chain seq x y z
N MET A 1 69.41 17.12 19.93
CA MET A 1 68.26 17.07 20.86
C MET A 1 67.05 17.67 20.12
N LEU A 2 66.23 16.84 19.50
CA LEU A 2 65.00 17.24 18.83
C LEU A 2 63.84 16.65 19.61
N SER A 3 63.04 17.52 20.22
CA SER A 3 61.93 17.23 21.06
C SER A 3 60.70 16.92 20.17
N ASN A 4 60.21 15.68 20.21
CA ASN A 4 58.95 15.26 19.57
C ASN A 4 57.75 15.74 20.40
N ILE A 5 57.01 16.70 19.89
CA ILE A 5 55.70 17.08 20.42
C ILE A 5 54.65 16.18 19.75
N ALA A 6 54.12 15.21 20.50
CA ALA A 6 52.97 14.40 20.11
C ALA A 6 51.70 15.24 20.22
N MET A 7 51.08 15.60 19.09
CA MET A 7 49.74 16.16 19.04
C MET A 7 48.71 15.04 19.24
N THR A 8 48.11 14.99 20.40
CA THR A 8 46.98 14.11 20.68
C THR A 8 45.72 14.71 20.04
N SER A 9 45.27 14.14 18.92
CA SER A 9 44.01 14.49 18.29
C SER A 9 42.86 13.97 19.14
N MET A 10 42.15 14.84 19.85
CA MET A 10 40.90 14.53 20.49
C MET A 10 39.81 14.37 19.41
N ALA A 11 39.43 13.15 19.11
CA ALA A 11 38.28 12.86 18.28
C ALA A 11 36.98 13.29 19.04
N PHE A 12 36.32 14.30 18.49
CA PHE A 12 35.00 14.74 18.98
C PHE A 12 33.95 13.67 18.58
N VAL A 13 33.51 12.87 19.52
CA VAL A 13 32.40 11.95 19.33
C VAL A 13 31.11 12.75 19.58
N PRO A 14 30.28 12.97 18.55
CA PRO A 14 28.99 13.63 18.76
C PRO A 14 28.09 12.70 19.62
N VAL A 15 27.71 13.17 20.79
CA VAL A 15 26.68 12.52 21.60
C VAL A 15 25.36 12.66 20.85
N MET A 16 24.93 11.59 20.18
CA MET A 16 23.58 11.53 19.63
C MET A 16 22.58 11.55 20.79
N THR A 17 21.94 12.69 21.01
CA THR A 17 20.75 12.76 21.86
C THR A 17 19.67 11.88 21.24
N PRO A 18 19.06 10.96 22.03
CA PRO A 18 17.95 10.17 21.51
C PRO A 18 16.82 11.12 21.11
N VAL A 19 16.46 11.09 19.83
CA VAL A 19 15.28 11.79 19.31
C VAL A 19 14.08 11.19 20.06
N ARG A 20 13.47 11.94 20.97
CA ARG A 20 12.20 11.56 21.58
C ARG A 20 11.20 11.35 20.45
N PRO A 21 10.54 10.17 20.34
CA PRO A 21 9.44 10.03 19.41
C PRO A 21 8.44 11.13 19.71
N ALA A 22 8.04 11.88 18.67
CA ALA A 22 7.00 12.89 18.80
C ALA A 22 5.78 12.19 19.41
N SER A 23 5.34 12.66 20.59
CA SER A 23 4.13 12.17 21.21
C SER A 23 3.01 12.50 20.22
N PHE A 24 2.49 11.48 19.54
CA PHE A 24 1.27 11.61 18.78
C PHE A 24 0.21 12.10 19.77
N ALA A 25 -0.19 13.37 19.64
CA ALA A 25 -1.31 13.89 20.40
C ALA A 25 -2.47 12.92 20.16
N THR A 26 -2.94 12.29 21.23
CA THR A 26 -4.13 11.45 21.25
C THR A 26 -5.30 12.35 20.85
N ARG A 27 -5.50 12.51 19.53
CA ARG A 27 -6.76 13.04 19.03
C ARG A 27 -7.81 12.05 19.49
N THR A 28 -8.82 12.52 20.17
CA THR A 28 -10.03 11.75 20.46
C THR A 28 -10.69 11.41 19.13
N LEU A 29 -10.26 10.28 18.56
CA LEU A 29 -10.85 9.70 17.36
C LEU A 29 -12.26 9.19 17.72
N ALA A 30 -13.16 9.15 16.73
CA ALA A 30 -14.48 8.59 16.93
C ALA A 30 -14.38 7.14 17.46
N PRO A 31 -15.32 6.67 18.30
CA PRO A 31 -15.26 5.35 18.95
C PRO A 31 -15.02 4.19 17.97
N GLU A 32 -15.57 4.29 16.76
CA GLU A 32 -15.41 3.27 15.71
C GLU A 32 -13.96 3.22 15.17
N MET A 33 -13.28 4.37 15.08
CA MET A 33 -11.87 4.42 14.70
C MET A 33 -10.98 3.81 15.78
N ASN A 34 -11.30 4.03 17.06
CA ASN A 34 -10.58 3.41 18.16
C ASN A 34 -10.71 1.87 18.12
N ALA A 35 -11.88 1.33 17.81
CA ALA A 35 -12.09 -0.12 17.70
C ALA A 35 -11.26 -0.73 16.55
N ALA A 36 -11.16 -0.04 15.41
CA ALA A 36 -10.33 -0.48 14.28
C ALA A 36 -8.84 -0.49 14.64
N PHE A 37 -8.35 0.55 15.33
CA PHE A 37 -6.95 0.59 15.80
C PHE A 37 -6.67 -0.50 16.83
N LEU A 38 -7.56 -0.74 17.79
CA LEU A 38 -7.42 -1.81 18.78
C LEU A 38 -7.37 -3.21 18.11
N ALA A 39 -8.16 -3.42 17.05
CA ALA A 39 -8.12 -4.66 16.29
C ALA A 39 -6.79 -4.83 15.55
N LEU A 40 -6.23 -3.75 14.99
CA LEU A 40 -4.91 -3.79 14.33
C LEU A 40 -3.79 -4.05 15.35
N ASP A 41 -3.85 -3.44 16.53
CA ASP A 41 -2.88 -3.67 17.60
C ASP A 41 -2.91 -5.14 18.08
N ALA A 42 -4.09 -5.78 18.09
CA ALA A 42 -4.22 -7.18 18.49
C ALA A 42 -3.54 -8.16 17.51
N ILE A 43 -3.50 -7.84 16.23
CA ILE A 43 -2.87 -8.69 15.19
C ILE A 43 -1.43 -8.28 14.88
N GLU A 44 -1.00 -7.11 15.32
CA GLU A 44 0.32 -6.55 15.03
C GLU A 44 1.48 -7.51 15.37
N PRO A 45 1.52 -8.22 16.51
CA PRO A 45 2.60 -9.15 16.81
C PRO A 45 2.70 -10.31 15.81
N ALA A 46 1.57 -10.84 15.33
CA ALA A 46 1.55 -11.90 14.34
C ALA A 46 2.01 -11.40 12.96
N VAL A 47 1.56 -10.20 12.57
CA VAL A 47 1.97 -9.55 11.32
C VAL A 47 3.45 -9.20 11.37
N SER A 48 3.97 -8.67 12.47
CA SER A 48 5.39 -8.39 12.68
C SER A 48 6.24 -9.65 12.54
N SER A 49 5.82 -10.75 13.18
CA SER A 49 6.52 -12.04 13.06
C SER A 49 6.61 -12.53 11.63
N TYR A 50 5.51 -12.41 10.85
CA TYR A 50 5.49 -12.75 9.44
C TYR A 50 6.37 -11.82 8.60
N VAL A 51 6.27 -10.51 8.80
CA VAL A 51 7.02 -9.49 8.05
C VAL A 51 8.52 -9.65 8.28
N ASN A 52 8.95 -9.94 9.50
CA ASN A 52 10.36 -10.12 9.87
C ASN A 52 11.04 -11.29 9.16
N ILE A 53 10.30 -12.26 8.61
CA ILE A 53 10.85 -13.32 7.76
C ILE A 53 11.44 -12.73 6.47
N TRP A 54 10.87 -11.64 5.96
CA TRP A 54 11.23 -11.02 4.69
C TRP A 54 12.27 -9.90 4.81
N VAL A 55 12.42 -9.30 6.02
CA VAL A 55 13.35 -8.19 6.27
C VAL A 55 14.79 -8.52 5.82
N PRO A 56 15.38 -9.69 6.13
CA PRO A 56 16.76 -9.99 5.72
C PRO A 56 16.96 -9.99 4.19
N LEU A 57 15.94 -10.34 3.42
CA LEU A 57 15.99 -10.29 1.95
C LEU A 57 16.08 -8.84 1.45
N PHE A 58 15.30 -7.93 2.03
CA PHE A 58 15.31 -6.51 1.69
C PHE A 58 16.61 -5.82 2.12
N GLU A 59 17.10 -6.15 3.32
CA GLU A 59 18.41 -5.67 3.80
C GLU A 59 19.56 -6.13 2.89
N SER A 60 19.53 -7.39 2.46
CA SER A 60 20.52 -7.92 1.51
C SER A 60 20.45 -7.21 0.16
N ALA A 61 19.25 -6.95 -0.37
CA ALA A 61 19.06 -6.21 -1.61
C ALA A 61 19.57 -4.77 -1.50
N LYS A 62 19.35 -4.12 -0.36
CA LYS A 62 19.90 -2.79 -0.04
C LYS A 62 21.43 -2.83 0.02
N ALA A 63 22.01 -3.74 0.78
CA ALA A 63 23.46 -3.87 0.97
C ALA A 63 24.20 -4.21 -0.32
N SER A 64 23.58 -4.95 -1.24
CA SER A 64 24.15 -5.28 -2.56
C SER A 64 24.02 -4.16 -3.60
N GLY A 65 23.30 -3.07 -3.28
CA GLY A 65 23.02 -1.97 -4.21
C GLY A 65 21.95 -2.27 -5.25
N LEU A 66 21.30 -3.45 -5.20
CA LEU A 66 20.18 -3.81 -6.09
C LEU A 66 18.95 -2.96 -5.84
N ALA A 67 18.77 -2.48 -4.60
CA ALA A 67 17.67 -1.59 -4.21
C ALA A 67 18.24 -0.29 -3.60
N PRO A 68 18.51 0.73 -4.41
CA PRO A 68 18.97 2.03 -3.92
C PRO A 68 17.94 2.70 -3.02
N ASP A 69 18.40 3.53 -2.08
CA ASP A 69 17.55 4.14 -1.03
C ASP A 69 16.32 4.85 -1.60
N PHE A 70 16.47 5.57 -2.70
CA PHE A 70 15.35 6.24 -3.37
C PHE A 70 14.25 5.26 -3.80
N LEU A 71 14.65 4.07 -4.31
CA LEU A 71 13.70 3.04 -4.75
C LEU A 71 13.03 2.35 -3.55
N LEU A 72 13.77 2.12 -2.47
CA LEU A 72 13.20 1.62 -1.22
C LEU A 72 12.20 2.61 -0.62
N HIS A 73 12.48 3.91 -0.73
CA HIS A 73 11.62 4.96 -0.19
C HIS A 73 10.35 5.19 -1.03
N TRP A 74 10.51 5.42 -2.35
CA TRP A 74 9.40 5.83 -3.23
C TRP A 74 8.88 4.73 -4.14
N GLY A 75 9.61 3.60 -4.28
CA GLY A 75 9.26 2.54 -5.23
C GLY A 75 7.91 1.90 -4.95
N HIS A 76 7.59 1.65 -3.67
CA HIS A 76 6.27 1.17 -3.28
C HIS A 76 5.17 2.15 -3.70
N GLY A 77 5.29 3.42 -3.34
CA GLY A 77 4.30 4.44 -3.67
C GLY A 77 4.11 4.61 -5.19
N ALA A 78 5.21 4.65 -5.95
CA ALA A 78 5.16 4.75 -7.41
C ALA A 78 4.50 3.53 -8.06
N ALA A 79 4.87 2.32 -7.64
CA ALA A 79 4.28 1.07 -8.14
C ALA A 79 2.78 1.00 -7.82
N MET A 80 2.38 1.28 -6.58
CA MET A 80 0.97 1.25 -6.17
C MET A 80 0.14 2.34 -6.84
N ALA A 81 0.68 3.55 -7.04
CA ALA A 81 0.03 4.59 -7.81
C ALA A 81 -0.19 4.15 -9.27
N THR A 82 0.81 3.51 -9.89
CA THR A 82 0.67 2.96 -11.24
C THR A 82 -0.44 1.92 -11.31
N VAL A 83 -0.47 0.96 -10.38
CA VAL A 83 -1.53 -0.07 -10.31
C VAL A 83 -2.90 0.58 -10.09
N LEU A 84 -3.00 1.56 -9.17
CA LEU A 84 -4.25 2.24 -8.87
C LEU A 84 -4.80 2.99 -10.09
N PHE A 85 -3.99 3.84 -10.72
CA PHE A 85 -4.47 4.71 -11.78
C PHE A 85 -4.55 4.02 -13.13
N ALA A 86 -3.52 3.24 -13.52
CA ALA A 86 -3.53 2.55 -14.80
C ALA A 86 -4.47 1.34 -14.81
N MET A 87 -4.41 0.48 -13.79
CA MET A 87 -5.25 -0.72 -13.76
C MET A 87 -6.62 -0.42 -13.12
N GLY A 88 -6.65 0.23 -11.96
CA GLY A 88 -7.88 0.56 -11.24
C GLY A 88 -8.75 1.54 -12.00
N GLY A 89 -8.18 2.65 -12.47
CA GLY A 89 -8.89 3.66 -13.23
C GLY A 89 -9.43 3.12 -14.55
N PHE A 90 -8.59 2.45 -15.33
CA PHE A 90 -9.04 1.86 -16.61
C PHE A 90 -10.00 0.70 -16.38
N GLY A 91 -9.77 -0.16 -15.36
CA GLY A 91 -10.68 -1.23 -15.01
C GLY A 91 -12.06 -0.73 -14.57
N ALA A 92 -12.13 0.35 -13.79
CA ALA A 92 -13.41 0.99 -13.43
C ALA A 92 -14.12 1.54 -14.65
N PHE A 93 -13.39 2.19 -15.57
CA PHE A 93 -13.94 2.62 -16.85
C PHE A 93 -14.57 1.45 -17.63
N LEU A 94 -13.84 0.34 -17.78
CA LEU A 94 -14.36 -0.86 -18.44
C LEU A 94 -15.61 -1.41 -17.76
N GLY A 95 -15.62 -1.46 -16.43
CA GLY A 95 -16.77 -1.90 -15.63
C GLY A 95 -18.03 -1.07 -15.92
N TRP A 96 -17.89 0.26 -16.02
CA TRP A 96 -18.99 1.15 -16.38
C TRP A 96 -19.41 1.00 -17.85
N GLN A 97 -18.49 0.74 -18.80
CA GLN A 97 -18.84 0.42 -20.18
C GLN A 97 -19.70 -0.86 -20.26
N ILE A 98 -19.37 -1.91 -19.47
CA ILE A 98 -20.22 -3.11 -19.39
C ILE A 98 -21.63 -2.76 -18.87
N ARG A 99 -21.73 -1.92 -17.84
CA ARG A 99 -23.01 -1.49 -17.29
C ARG A 99 -23.85 -0.68 -18.28
N PHE A 100 -23.20 0.09 -19.16
CA PHE A 100 -23.87 0.84 -20.26
C PHE A 100 -24.19 -0.01 -21.48
N GLY A 101 -24.06 -1.34 -21.40
CA GLY A 101 -24.36 -2.25 -22.51
C GLY A 101 -23.28 -2.39 -23.58
N LYS A 102 -22.07 -1.84 -23.32
CA LYS A 102 -20.93 -1.83 -24.26
C LYS A 102 -19.91 -2.94 -23.97
N GLY A 103 -20.34 -4.03 -23.35
CA GLY A 103 -19.46 -5.12 -22.95
C GLY A 103 -18.76 -5.83 -24.10
N GLU A 104 -19.38 -5.86 -25.29
CA GLU A 104 -18.85 -6.52 -26.48
C GLU A 104 -17.99 -5.59 -27.35
N GLU A 105 -17.87 -4.29 -26.98
CA GLU A 105 -17.01 -3.36 -27.72
C GLU A 105 -15.53 -3.68 -27.49
N VAL A 106 -14.70 -3.35 -28.49
CA VAL A 106 -13.24 -3.45 -28.47
C VAL A 106 -12.67 -2.05 -28.66
N TYR A 107 -11.89 -1.57 -27.71
CA TYR A 107 -11.18 -0.30 -27.79
C TYR A 107 -9.71 -0.50 -28.14
N THR A 108 -9.03 0.51 -28.62
CA THR A 108 -7.58 0.44 -28.90
C THR A 108 -6.76 -0.02 -27.68
N LEU A 109 -7.14 0.44 -26.49
CA LEU A 109 -6.44 0.07 -25.24
C LEU A 109 -6.81 -1.32 -24.70
N THR A 110 -7.79 -2.01 -25.28
CA THR A 110 -8.15 -3.38 -24.88
C THR A 110 -7.33 -4.46 -25.60
N LEU A 111 -6.43 -4.05 -26.50
CA LEU A 111 -5.50 -4.92 -27.21
C LEU A 111 -6.20 -6.07 -27.97
N GLY A 112 -7.41 -5.81 -28.47
CA GLY A 112 -8.20 -6.79 -29.22
C GLY A 112 -9.17 -7.63 -28.38
N GLU A 113 -9.16 -7.48 -27.07
CA GLU A 113 -10.17 -8.13 -26.21
C GLU A 113 -11.43 -7.28 -26.10
N THR A 114 -12.56 -7.91 -25.86
CA THR A 114 -13.78 -7.19 -25.51
C THR A 114 -13.66 -6.56 -24.11
N VAL A 115 -14.42 -5.50 -23.89
CA VAL A 115 -14.50 -4.84 -22.57
C VAL A 115 -14.86 -5.83 -21.46
N ARG A 116 -15.79 -6.76 -21.76
CA ARG A 116 -16.26 -7.79 -20.82
C ARG A 116 -15.18 -8.81 -20.46
N GLU A 117 -14.32 -9.17 -21.41
CA GLU A 117 -13.23 -10.12 -21.19
C GLU A 117 -12.06 -9.49 -20.43
N LEU A 118 -11.70 -8.25 -20.76
CA LEU A 118 -10.55 -7.58 -20.16
C LEU A 118 -10.80 -7.11 -18.72
N HIS A 119 -12.03 -6.62 -18.42
CA HIS A 119 -12.34 -6.09 -17.07
C HIS A 119 -11.98 -7.06 -15.94
N PRO A 120 -12.43 -8.33 -15.90
CA PRO A 120 -12.11 -9.23 -14.80
C PRO A 120 -10.63 -9.60 -14.75
N LYS A 121 -9.94 -9.71 -15.89
CA LYS A 121 -8.50 -9.98 -15.95
C LYS A 121 -7.72 -8.84 -15.33
N LEU A 122 -8.04 -7.61 -15.71
CA LEU A 122 -7.37 -6.41 -15.21
C LEU A 122 -7.63 -6.20 -13.72
N MET A 123 -8.85 -6.39 -13.25
CA MET A 123 -9.22 -6.26 -11.83
C MET A 123 -8.61 -7.38 -10.97
N GLY A 124 -8.52 -8.61 -11.48
CA GLY A 124 -7.84 -9.70 -10.82
C GLY A 124 -6.33 -9.45 -10.67
N ALA A 125 -5.69 -8.96 -11.74
CA ALA A 125 -4.29 -8.56 -11.68
C ALA A 125 -4.06 -7.38 -10.73
N MET A 126 -4.95 -6.37 -10.73
CA MET A 126 -4.91 -5.27 -9.77
C MET A 126 -4.97 -5.77 -8.32
N LEU A 127 -5.93 -6.65 -7.99
CA LEU A 127 -6.04 -7.25 -6.65
C LEU A 127 -4.75 -7.97 -6.26
N PHE A 128 -4.18 -8.79 -7.17
CA PHE A 128 -2.92 -9.48 -6.93
C PHE A 128 -1.78 -8.51 -6.60
N PHE A 129 -1.61 -7.43 -7.39
CA PHE A 129 -0.57 -6.44 -7.14
C PHE A 129 -0.81 -5.63 -5.88
N PHE A 130 -2.07 -5.36 -5.49
CA PHE A 130 -2.37 -4.72 -4.21
C PHE A 130 -2.04 -5.60 -3.01
N LEU A 131 -2.32 -6.92 -3.08
CA LEU A 131 -1.92 -7.86 -2.03
C LEU A 131 -0.40 -7.94 -1.90
N LEU A 132 0.31 -8.06 -3.04
CA LEU A 132 1.77 -8.07 -3.07
C LEU A 132 2.36 -6.75 -2.58
N GLY A 133 1.79 -5.61 -3.00
CA GLY A 133 2.20 -4.28 -2.57
C GLY A 133 1.95 -4.03 -1.08
N GLY A 134 0.83 -4.49 -0.55
CA GLY A 134 0.53 -4.41 0.89
C GLY A 134 1.60 -5.13 1.72
N GLN A 135 1.95 -6.35 1.32
CA GLN A 135 3.06 -7.09 1.95
C GLN A 135 4.39 -6.33 1.82
N GLY A 136 4.73 -5.89 0.61
CA GLY A 136 5.99 -5.16 0.36
C GLY A 136 6.09 -3.87 1.17
N GLY A 137 4.99 -3.11 1.29
CA GLY A 137 4.93 -1.90 2.10
C GLY A 137 5.20 -2.15 3.59
N LEU A 138 4.64 -3.23 4.16
CA LEU A 138 4.91 -3.61 5.55
C LEU A 138 6.38 -4.01 5.76
N VAL A 139 6.97 -4.76 4.83
CA VAL A 139 8.40 -5.14 4.89
C VAL A 139 9.29 -3.92 4.79
N LEU A 140 8.98 -2.95 3.92
CA LEU A 140 9.73 -1.69 3.81
C LEU A 140 9.69 -0.87 5.11
N LEU A 141 8.52 -0.75 5.76
CA LEU A 141 8.41 -0.08 7.05
C LEU A 141 9.26 -0.79 8.12
N ALA A 142 9.17 -2.12 8.20
CA ALA A 142 9.96 -2.90 9.16
C ALA A 142 11.47 -2.78 8.91
N THR A 143 11.92 -2.83 7.65
CA THR A 143 13.33 -2.64 7.27
C THR A 143 13.82 -1.23 7.63
N GLY A 144 12.94 -0.22 7.59
CA GLY A 144 13.20 1.14 8.03
C GLY A 144 13.08 1.36 9.55
N GLY A 145 12.81 0.31 10.35
CA GLY A 145 12.60 0.42 11.80
C GLY A 145 11.33 1.19 12.16
N GLN A 146 10.39 1.33 11.23
CA GLN A 146 9.14 2.05 11.44
C GLN A 146 8.05 1.12 12.01
N PRO A 147 7.14 1.62 12.86
CA PRO A 147 6.02 0.83 13.35
C PRO A 147 5.10 0.45 12.19
N ILE A 148 4.75 -0.83 12.13
CA ILE A 148 3.76 -1.34 11.17
C ILE A 148 2.35 -1.22 11.76
N LEU A 149 1.33 -1.12 10.91
CA LEU A 149 -0.10 -1.02 11.27
C LEU A 149 -0.53 0.19 12.13
N GLN A 150 0.36 1.14 12.42
CA GLN A 150 0.06 2.29 13.30
C GLN A 150 -0.19 3.61 12.54
N SER A 151 -0.25 3.58 11.22
CA SER A 151 -0.49 4.77 10.40
C SER A 151 -1.89 4.77 9.79
N ALA A 152 -2.41 5.97 9.44
CA ALA A 152 -3.65 6.08 8.67
C ALA A 152 -3.54 5.34 7.31
N HIS A 153 -2.34 5.30 6.72
CA HIS A 153 -2.08 4.53 5.50
C HIS A 153 -2.28 3.02 5.73
N SER A 154 -1.73 2.44 6.79
CA SER A 154 -1.91 1.01 7.09
C SER A 154 -3.36 0.65 7.43
N SER A 155 -4.07 1.48 8.20
CA SER A 155 -5.48 1.26 8.52
C SER A 155 -6.36 1.29 7.27
N THR A 156 -6.14 2.27 6.40
CA THR A 156 -6.89 2.37 5.14
C THR A 156 -6.46 1.30 4.13
N ALA A 157 -5.24 0.75 4.21
CA ALA A 157 -4.82 -0.41 3.43
C ALA A 157 -5.66 -1.64 3.77
N VAL A 158 -5.83 -1.94 5.06
CA VAL A 158 -6.67 -3.08 5.51
C VAL A 158 -8.11 -2.92 5.02
N ILE A 159 -8.69 -1.73 5.17
CA ILE A 159 -10.04 -1.44 4.68
C ILE A 159 -10.10 -1.61 3.15
N GLY A 160 -9.18 -1.00 2.41
CA GLY A 160 -9.13 -1.06 0.95
C GLY A 160 -8.97 -2.48 0.41
N LEU A 161 -8.07 -3.28 1.00
CA LEU A 161 -7.88 -4.68 0.62
C LEU A 161 -9.12 -5.53 0.93
N SER A 162 -9.78 -5.31 2.07
CA SER A 162 -11.02 -5.99 2.43
C SER A 162 -12.13 -5.66 1.44
N LEU A 163 -12.27 -4.41 1.03
CA LEU A 163 -13.23 -3.97 0.02
C LEU A 163 -12.91 -4.58 -1.36
N LEU A 164 -11.65 -4.65 -1.76
CA LEU A 164 -11.24 -5.29 -3.01
C LEU A 164 -11.54 -6.78 -3.02
N LEU A 165 -11.32 -7.49 -1.91
CA LEU A 165 -11.66 -8.91 -1.78
C LEU A 165 -13.18 -9.12 -1.85
N ALA A 166 -13.97 -8.30 -1.15
CA ALA A 166 -15.42 -8.34 -1.23
C ALA A 166 -15.92 -8.03 -2.65
N GLN A 167 -15.33 -7.06 -3.30
CA GLN A 167 -15.59 -6.65 -4.69
C GLN A 167 -15.32 -7.80 -5.67
N ALA A 168 -14.18 -8.49 -5.52
CA ALA A 168 -13.84 -9.66 -6.32
C ALA A 168 -14.83 -10.81 -6.09
N ALA A 169 -15.18 -11.10 -4.83
CA ALA A 169 -16.15 -12.13 -4.49
C ALA A 169 -17.53 -11.86 -5.10
N ILE A 170 -18.02 -10.62 -5.02
CA ILE A 170 -19.28 -10.21 -5.68
C ILE A 170 -19.14 -10.38 -7.20
N GLY A 171 -18.05 -9.93 -7.80
CA GLY A 171 -17.79 -10.03 -9.24
C GLY A 171 -17.90 -11.48 -9.76
N VAL A 172 -17.35 -12.44 -9.02
CA VAL A 172 -17.37 -13.87 -9.38
C VAL A 172 -18.75 -14.49 -9.14
N THR A 173 -19.48 -14.06 -8.12
CA THR A 173 -20.73 -14.72 -7.67
C THR A 173 -22.00 -14.08 -8.19
N MET A 174 -21.97 -12.82 -8.64
CA MET A 174 -23.17 -12.06 -9.01
C MET A 174 -23.95 -12.63 -10.20
N LYS A 175 -23.29 -13.36 -11.12
CA LYS A 175 -23.90 -13.97 -12.32
C LYS A 175 -24.89 -13.00 -13.02
N ASP A 176 -26.16 -13.43 -13.16
CA ASP A 176 -27.23 -12.66 -13.79
C ASP A 176 -28.04 -11.77 -12.83
N SER A 177 -27.64 -11.70 -11.56
CA SER A 177 -28.30 -10.87 -10.55
C SER A 177 -28.18 -9.39 -10.88
N GLU A 178 -29.28 -8.70 -11.14
CA GLU A 178 -29.29 -7.25 -11.36
C GLU A 178 -28.83 -6.48 -10.12
N LEU A 179 -29.29 -6.91 -8.93
CA LEU A 179 -28.85 -6.34 -7.66
C LEU A 179 -27.36 -6.55 -7.46
N GLY A 180 -26.84 -7.76 -7.74
CA GLY A 180 -25.41 -8.07 -7.64
C GLY A 180 -24.57 -7.17 -8.53
N ARG A 181 -24.95 -6.98 -9.79
CA ARG A 181 -24.29 -6.07 -10.74
C ARG A 181 -24.35 -4.61 -10.28
N THR A 182 -25.47 -4.20 -9.69
CA THR A 182 -25.62 -2.83 -9.18
C THR A 182 -24.72 -2.60 -7.96
N VAL A 183 -24.76 -3.51 -6.99
CA VAL A 183 -23.87 -3.44 -5.81
C VAL A 183 -22.40 -3.46 -6.24
N HIS A 184 -22.02 -4.37 -7.16
CA HIS A 184 -20.65 -4.44 -7.68
C HIS A 184 -20.18 -3.09 -8.28
N ALA A 185 -20.98 -2.46 -9.13
CA ALA A 185 -20.64 -1.22 -9.80
C ALA A 185 -20.42 -0.06 -8.81
N TYR A 186 -21.34 0.15 -7.87
CA TYR A 186 -21.26 1.26 -6.91
C TYR A 186 -20.22 1.01 -5.82
N LEU A 187 -20.15 -0.22 -5.29
CA LEU A 187 -19.11 -0.60 -4.34
C LEU A 187 -17.72 -0.47 -4.96
N GLY A 188 -17.53 -0.90 -6.21
CA GLY A 188 -16.27 -0.76 -6.94
C GLY A 188 -15.85 0.69 -7.11
N THR A 189 -16.79 1.58 -7.44
CA THR A 189 -16.53 3.01 -7.52
C THR A 189 -16.13 3.58 -6.15
N GLY A 190 -16.86 3.23 -5.09
CA GLY A 190 -16.54 3.65 -3.73
C GLY A 190 -15.19 3.12 -3.26
N THR A 191 -14.86 1.87 -3.59
CA THR A 191 -13.55 1.26 -3.29
C THR A 191 -12.41 2.01 -3.99
N LEU A 192 -12.57 2.36 -5.28
CA LEU A 192 -11.57 3.13 -6.00
C LEU A 192 -11.34 4.50 -5.36
N LEU A 193 -12.40 5.21 -4.97
CA LEU A 193 -12.29 6.49 -4.27
C LEU A 193 -11.60 6.34 -2.91
N ALA A 194 -11.91 5.29 -2.15
CA ALA A 194 -11.25 5.00 -0.88
C ALA A 194 -9.74 4.72 -1.08
N LEU A 195 -9.36 4.04 -2.17
CA LEU A 195 -7.96 3.79 -2.51
C LEU A 195 -7.22 5.07 -2.95
N VAL A 196 -7.89 6.04 -3.56
CA VAL A 196 -7.30 7.37 -3.83
C VAL A 196 -7.00 8.10 -2.51
N VAL A 197 -7.92 8.05 -1.55
CA VAL A 197 -7.68 8.61 -0.19
C VAL A 197 -6.55 7.86 0.53
N HIS A 198 -6.50 6.54 0.39
CA HIS A 198 -5.39 5.72 0.89
C HIS A 198 -4.04 6.13 0.29
N ALA A 199 -3.98 6.38 -1.02
CA ALA A 199 -2.76 6.85 -1.68
C ALA A 199 -2.31 8.24 -1.15
N TYR A 200 -3.25 9.14 -0.83
CA TYR A 200 -2.94 10.41 -0.18
C TYR A 200 -2.29 10.21 1.20
N PHE A 201 -2.81 9.29 2.04
CA PHE A 201 -2.16 8.96 3.31
C PHE A 201 -0.78 8.31 3.12
N GLY A 202 -0.60 7.51 2.07
CA GLY A 202 0.69 6.93 1.71
C GLY A 202 1.72 7.99 1.32
N LEU A 203 1.31 8.99 0.54
CA LEU A 203 2.17 10.11 0.17
C LEU A 203 2.61 10.91 1.41
N ASN A 204 1.69 11.23 2.31
CA ASN A 204 2.00 11.92 3.56
C ASN A 204 2.95 11.10 4.46
N LEU A 205 2.74 9.77 4.53
CA LEU A 205 3.63 8.88 5.28
C LEU A 205 5.02 8.88 4.66
N GLY A 206 5.15 8.74 3.34
CA GLY A 206 6.43 8.77 2.63
C GLY A 206 7.19 10.09 2.77
N GLN A 207 6.50 11.21 3.00
CA GLN A 207 7.13 12.52 3.23
C GLN A 207 7.56 12.73 4.70
N SER A 208 7.21 11.84 5.62
CA SER A 208 7.45 11.99 7.05
C SER A 208 8.76 11.37 7.55
N PHE A 209 9.51 10.64 6.70
CA PHE A 209 10.78 10.00 7.05
C PHE A 209 11.79 9.98 5.89
#